data_eacc95d02c402dea1ab73e59911bdc30
#
_entry.id   eacc95d02c402dea1ab73e59911bdc30
#
_cell.length_a   1.000
_cell.length_b   1.000
_cell.length_c   1.000
_cell.angle_alpha   90.00
_cell.angle_beta   90.00
_cell.angle_gamma   90.00
#
_symmetry.space_group_name_H-M   'P 1'
#
loop_
_entity.id
_entity.type
_entity.pdbx_description
1 polymer ?
#
loop_
_entity_poly.entity_id
_entity_poly.type
_entity_poly.pdbx_seq_one_letter_code
_entity_poly.pdbx_strand_id
1 'polypeptide(L)'
;MSDRIETNVDENMNIIGKNVLITGGASGIGRIMGRICLEKGAANLIIWDINRANIDITEAELGHVRPKVKAAAQGHISSYIVNVASPEEIALTYEKVKKEVGQVDILINCAGIVRGNRTFDKQTIQDIDLTMKINANAPMYVALAVLSDMLKRDSGHICNIASAAGMLGVPKLSVYCASKWAVIGWTESMRVELKQAGSKVRVTSVAPYFINTGMFDGVNSKVFPILKPEKTSKKIIRAIED
;
A
#
# COMPACT_ATOMS: atom_id res chain seq x y z
N MET A 1 -46.84 -3.62 9.09
CA MET A 1 -45.52 -4.30 9.12
C MET A 1 -44.50 -3.28 8.69
N SER A 2 -43.76 -2.74 9.64
CA SER A 2 -42.76 -1.70 9.42
C SER A 2 -41.43 -2.38 9.19
N ASP A 3 -40.98 -2.44 7.93
CA ASP A 3 -39.65 -2.89 7.59
C ASP A 3 -38.66 -1.82 8.10
N ARG A 4 -38.05 -2.11 9.24
CA ARG A 4 -36.85 -1.41 9.66
C ARG A 4 -35.75 -1.80 8.68
N ILE A 5 -35.40 -0.87 7.82
CA ILE A 5 -34.12 -0.92 7.11
C ILE A 5 -33.05 -0.74 8.20
N GLU A 6 -32.49 -1.86 8.68
CA GLU A 6 -31.25 -1.81 9.44
C GLU A 6 -30.17 -1.29 8.49
N THR A 7 -29.87 -0.02 8.64
CA THR A 7 -28.64 0.54 8.07
C THR A 7 -27.49 -0.13 8.83
N ASN A 8 -26.88 -1.17 8.24
CA ASN A 8 -25.56 -1.63 8.64
C ASN A 8 -24.64 -0.41 8.56
N VAL A 9 -24.37 0.20 9.71
CA VAL A 9 -23.28 1.14 9.87
C VAL A 9 -22.03 0.29 9.65
N ASP A 10 -21.41 0.41 8.48
CA ASP A 10 -20.10 -0.19 8.23
C ASP A 10 -19.20 0.20 9.40
N GLU A 11 -18.75 -0.80 10.18
CA GLU A 11 -17.78 -0.57 11.23
C GLU A 11 -16.50 -0.06 10.55
N ASN A 12 -16.21 1.22 10.72
CA ASN A 12 -15.00 1.86 10.19
C ASN A 12 -13.77 1.05 10.60
N MET A 13 -12.89 0.77 9.65
CA MET A 13 -11.67 -0.01 9.92
C MET A 13 -10.75 0.80 10.83
N ASN A 14 -10.64 0.40 12.10
CA ASN A 14 -9.73 1.03 13.05
C ASN A 14 -8.33 0.40 12.95
N ILE A 15 -7.29 1.21 12.97
CA ILE A 15 -5.87 0.77 12.98
C ILE A 15 -5.46 0.14 14.33
N ILE A 16 -6.16 0.48 15.41
CA ILE A 16 -5.82 0.01 16.78
C ILE A 16 -5.84 -1.53 16.82
N GLY A 17 -4.74 -2.11 17.30
CA GLY A 17 -4.61 -3.55 17.47
C GLY A 17 -4.46 -4.35 16.17
N LYS A 18 -4.33 -3.71 15.01
CA LYS A 18 -4.23 -4.36 13.70
C LYS A 18 -2.80 -4.70 13.30
N ASN A 19 -2.66 -5.78 12.53
CA ASN A 19 -1.43 -6.17 11.85
C ASN A 19 -1.41 -5.51 10.46
N VAL A 20 -0.52 -4.55 10.27
CA VAL A 20 -0.43 -3.73 9.05
C VAL A 20 0.80 -4.10 8.26
N LEU A 21 0.62 -4.66 7.06
CA LEU A 21 1.71 -4.95 6.11
C LEU A 21 1.85 -3.81 5.10
N ILE A 22 3.07 -3.30 4.96
CA ILE A 22 3.40 -2.25 3.97
C ILE A 22 4.53 -2.74 3.06
N THR A 23 4.26 -2.90 1.76
CA THR A 23 5.32 -3.11 0.77
C THR A 23 5.99 -1.79 0.41
N GLY A 24 7.33 -1.78 0.24
CA GLY A 24 8.08 -0.51 0.14
C GLY A 24 8.02 0.30 1.43
N GLY A 25 7.87 -0.37 2.58
CA GLY A 25 7.65 0.27 3.89
C GLY A 25 8.90 0.88 4.50
N ALA A 26 10.07 0.65 3.93
CA ALA A 26 11.32 1.13 4.49
C ALA A 26 11.76 2.52 3.95
N SER A 27 10.96 3.18 3.13
CA SER A 27 11.31 4.50 2.60
C SER A 27 10.08 5.35 2.25
N GLY A 28 10.31 6.63 1.96
CA GLY A 28 9.32 7.54 1.43
C GLY A 28 8.00 7.56 2.20
N ILE A 29 6.87 7.55 1.48
CA ILE A 29 5.54 7.52 2.10
C ILE A 29 5.24 6.21 2.82
N GLY A 30 5.86 5.08 2.41
CA GLY A 30 5.71 3.79 3.08
C GLY A 30 6.16 3.86 4.52
N ARG A 31 7.38 4.38 4.79
CA ARG A 31 7.90 4.61 6.15
C ARG A 31 7.01 5.56 6.95
N ILE A 32 6.57 6.66 6.33
CA ILE A 32 5.71 7.64 7.00
C ILE A 32 4.37 7.02 7.38
N MET A 33 3.75 6.23 6.49
CA MET A 33 2.51 5.51 6.79
C MET A 33 2.71 4.49 7.91
N GLY A 34 3.83 3.75 7.91
CA GLY A 34 4.20 2.83 8.98
C GLY A 34 4.27 3.53 10.34
N ARG A 35 4.94 4.69 10.41
CA ARG A 35 4.98 5.51 11.62
C ARG A 35 3.58 5.94 12.07
N ILE A 36 2.74 6.41 11.15
CA ILE A 36 1.38 6.83 11.47
C ILE A 36 0.54 5.66 11.99
N CYS A 37 0.69 4.45 11.43
CA CYS A 37 0.00 3.26 11.92
C CYS A 37 0.42 2.93 13.37
N LEU A 38 1.72 2.98 13.69
CA LEU A 38 2.21 2.80 15.07
C LEU A 38 1.67 3.89 16.02
N GLU A 39 1.68 5.15 15.60
CA GLU A 39 1.11 6.26 16.36
C GLU A 39 -0.40 6.09 16.63
N LYS A 40 -1.10 5.41 15.72
CA LYS A 40 -2.53 5.08 15.84
C LYS A 40 -2.78 3.77 16.59
N GLY A 41 -1.75 3.09 17.07
CA GLY A 41 -1.88 1.89 17.91
C GLY A 41 -1.99 0.58 17.14
N ALA A 42 -1.41 0.47 15.94
CA ALA A 42 -1.23 -0.82 15.27
C ALA A 42 -0.49 -1.78 16.21
N ALA A 43 -0.94 -3.03 16.29
CA ALA A 43 -0.27 -4.06 17.10
C ALA A 43 1.05 -4.48 16.46
N ASN A 44 1.06 -4.64 15.14
CA ASN A 44 2.26 -4.96 14.40
C ASN A 44 2.34 -4.14 13.11
N LEU A 45 3.53 -3.58 12.86
CA LEU A 45 3.93 -3.03 11.58
C LEU A 45 4.85 -4.03 10.89
N ILE A 46 4.40 -4.57 9.76
CA ILE A 46 5.14 -5.53 8.94
C ILE A 46 5.67 -4.78 7.74
N ILE A 47 6.99 -4.73 7.61
CA ILE A 47 7.68 -4.00 6.53
C ILE A 47 8.26 -5.00 5.54
N TRP A 48 7.83 -4.91 4.29
CA TRP A 48 8.47 -5.59 3.16
C TRP A 48 9.18 -4.57 2.30
N ASP A 49 10.48 -4.74 2.15
CA ASP A 49 11.31 -3.89 1.29
C ASP A 49 12.48 -4.71 0.72
N ILE A 50 13.01 -4.29 -0.41
CA ILE A 50 14.19 -4.95 -1.00
C ILE A 50 15.52 -4.39 -0.46
N ASN A 51 15.48 -3.20 0.16
CA ASN A 51 16.67 -2.48 0.59
C ASN A 51 16.95 -2.68 2.08
N ARG A 52 17.93 -3.53 2.40
CA ARG A 52 18.33 -3.84 3.77
C ARG A 52 18.71 -2.58 4.57
N ALA A 53 19.52 -1.69 4.00
CA ALA A 53 19.97 -0.48 4.70
C ALA A 53 18.79 0.44 5.07
N ASN A 54 17.79 0.58 4.17
CA ASN A 54 16.58 1.34 4.48
C ASN A 54 15.74 0.67 5.56
N ILE A 55 15.68 -0.66 5.61
CA ILE A 55 15.02 -1.42 6.67
C ILE A 55 15.68 -1.09 8.02
N ASP A 56 17.00 -1.22 8.12
CA ASP A 56 17.74 -0.98 9.35
C ASP A 56 17.52 0.46 9.89
N ILE A 57 17.56 1.46 9.00
CA ILE A 57 17.25 2.85 9.34
C ILE A 57 15.80 2.97 9.84
N THR A 58 14.86 2.33 9.17
CA THR A 58 13.44 2.41 9.52
C THR A 58 13.14 1.76 10.85
N GLU A 59 13.73 0.60 11.13
CA GLU A 59 13.61 -0.07 12.43
C GLU A 59 14.17 0.81 13.56
N ALA A 60 15.34 1.42 13.37
CA ALA A 60 15.92 2.33 14.34
C ALA A 60 15.04 3.57 14.59
N GLU A 61 14.52 4.20 13.52
CA GLU A 61 13.66 5.39 13.63
C GLU A 61 12.29 5.08 14.26
N LEU A 62 11.66 3.97 13.85
CA LEU A 62 10.30 3.66 14.25
C LEU A 62 10.19 2.84 15.54
N GLY A 63 11.27 2.17 15.97
CA GLY A 63 11.29 1.35 17.20
C GLY A 63 10.97 2.13 18.47
N HIS A 64 11.11 3.46 18.44
CA HIS A 64 10.80 4.33 19.58
C HIS A 64 9.42 5.00 19.51
N VAL A 65 8.67 4.76 18.43
CA VAL A 65 7.33 5.34 18.25
C VAL A 65 6.38 4.79 19.29
N ARG A 66 5.67 5.68 19.95
CA ARG A 66 4.62 5.35 20.92
C ARG A 66 3.25 5.69 20.36
N PRO A 67 2.23 4.88 20.66
CA PRO A 67 0.88 5.22 20.27
C PRO A 67 0.43 6.52 20.93
N LYS A 68 -0.28 7.35 20.16
CA LYS A 68 -0.92 8.58 20.64
C LYS A 68 -2.33 8.33 21.19
N VAL A 69 -2.78 7.08 21.11
CA VAL A 69 -4.11 6.64 21.56
C VAL A 69 -3.97 6.07 22.97
N LYS A 70 -4.77 6.56 23.91
CA LYS A 70 -4.80 6.03 25.28
C LYS A 70 -5.19 4.55 25.24
N ALA A 71 -4.52 3.74 26.05
CA ALA A 71 -4.71 2.29 26.19
C ALA A 71 -4.20 1.41 25.04
N ALA A 72 -3.64 1.98 23.95
CA ALA A 72 -2.96 1.16 22.96
C ALA A 72 -1.55 0.78 23.47
N ALA A 73 -1.20 -0.50 23.38
CA ALA A 73 0.17 -0.97 23.62
C ALA A 73 1.12 -0.46 22.53
N GLN A 74 2.41 -0.44 22.82
CA GLN A 74 3.41 -0.18 21.79
C GLN A 74 3.38 -1.30 20.75
N GLY A 75 3.27 -0.93 19.46
CA GLY A 75 3.31 -1.89 18.38
C GLY A 75 4.71 -2.45 18.14
N HIS A 76 4.76 -3.67 17.65
CA HIS A 76 5.98 -4.33 17.20
C HIS A 76 6.27 -4.03 15.73
N ILE A 77 7.56 -4.07 15.37
CA ILE A 77 8.00 -3.97 13.97
C ILE A 77 8.63 -5.30 13.58
N SER A 78 8.16 -5.84 12.46
CA SER A 78 8.70 -7.06 11.84
C SER A 78 9.06 -6.74 10.41
N SER A 79 10.33 -6.85 10.04
CA SER A 79 10.81 -6.47 8.72
C SER A 79 11.37 -7.66 7.96
N TYR A 80 11.11 -7.69 6.67
CA TYR A 80 11.55 -8.76 5.78
C TYR A 80 12.13 -8.18 4.49
N ILE A 81 13.26 -8.72 4.05
CA ILE A 81 13.80 -8.43 2.71
C ILE A 81 12.99 -9.24 1.72
N VAL A 82 12.25 -8.57 0.85
CA VAL A 82 11.34 -9.21 -0.11
C VAL A 82 11.41 -8.50 -1.45
N ASN A 83 11.74 -9.23 -2.48
CA ASN A 83 11.52 -8.77 -3.84
C ASN A 83 10.06 -9.03 -4.25
N VAL A 84 9.23 -8.00 -4.18
CA VAL A 84 7.80 -8.10 -4.54
C VAL A 84 7.56 -8.42 -6.02
N ALA A 85 8.60 -8.43 -6.84
CA ALA A 85 8.52 -8.91 -8.21
C ALA A 85 8.64 -10.45 -8.32
N SER A 86 8.93 -11.18 -7.21
CA SER A 86 8.99 -12.64 -7.15
C SER A 86 7.79 -13.21 -6.41
N PRO A 87 6.85 -13.86 -7.11
CA PRO A 87 5.71 -14.55 -6.47
C PRO A 87 6.16 -15.59 -5.44
N GLU A 88 7.28 -16.26 -5.69
CA GLU A 88 7.85 -17.28 -4.81
C GLU A 88 8.31 -16.66 -3.49
N GLU A 89 9.05 -15.53 -3.53
CA GLU A 89 9.49 -14.82 -2.33
C GLU A 89 8.29 -14.27 -1.54
N ILE A 90 7.27 -13.76 -2.23
CA ILE A 90 6.02 -13.31 -1.61
C ILE A 90 5.37 -14.45 -0.83
N ALA A 91 5.17 -15.61 -1.46
CA ALA A 91 4.51 -16.75 -0.85
C ALA A 91 5.29 -17.25 0.38
N LEU A 92 6.59 -17.46 0.25
CA LEU A 92 7.46 -17.93 1.35
C LEU A 92 7.47 -16.93 2.51
N THR A 93 7.59 -15.62 2.21
CA THR A 93 7.65 -14.61 3.26
C THR A 93 6.29 -14.43 3.93
N TYR A 94 5.18 -14.54 3.21
CA TYR A 94 3.85 -14.45 3.81
C TYR A 94 3.61 -15.61 4.79
N GLU A 95 4.01 -16.84 4.46
CA GLU A 95 3.94 -17.97 5.39
C GLU A 95 4.79 -17.72 6.65
N LYS A 96 5.96 -17.09 6.51
CA LYS A 96 6.79 -16.68 7.64
C LYS A 96 6.09 -15.61 8.50
N VAL A 97 5.50 -14.59 7.88
CA VAL A 97 4.70 -13.56 8.57
C VAL A 97 3.56 -14.19 9.37
N LYS A 98 2.81 -15.13 8.78
CA LYS A 98 1.72 -15.82 9.48
C LYS A 98 2.19 -16.56 10.73
N LYS A 99 3.37 -17.18 10.69
CA LYS A 99 3.94 -17.90 11.83
C LYS A 99 4.46 -16.97 12.93
N GLU A 100 5.09 -15.87 12.57
CA GLU A 100 5.80 -14.98 13.48
C GLU A 100 4.91 -13.87 14.04
N VAL A 101 3.98 -13.35 13.23
CA VAL A 101 3.15 -12.17 13.56
C VAL A 101 1.67 -12.51 13.60
N GLY A 102 1.24 -13.44 12.76
CA GLY A 102 -0.18 -13.75 12.57
C GLY A 102 -0.74 -13.22 11.25
N GLN A 103 -2.05 -13.19 11.16
CA GLN A 103 -2.76 -12.77 9.94
C GLN A 103 -2.63 -11.26 9.72
N VAL A 104 -2.49 -10.85 8.46
CA VAL A 104 -2.47 -9.43 8.06
C VAL A 104 -3.89 -8.89 8.00
N ASP A 105 -4.19 -7.85 8.77
CA ASP A 105 -5.49 -7.18 8.75
C ASP A 105 -5.57 -6.10 7.67
N ILE A 106 -4.48 -5.36 7.49
CA ILE A 106 -4.39 -4.27 6.53
C ILE A 106 -3.16 -4.48 5.66
N LEU A 107 -3.35 -4.54 4.35
CA LEU A 107 -2.27 -4.52 3.37
C LEU A 107 -2.22 -3.15 2.70
N ILE A 108 -1.04 -2.52 2.70
CA ILE A 108 -0.76 -1.30 1.93
C ILE A 108 0.27 -1.64 0.85
N ASN A 109 -0.17 -1.79 -0.38
CA ASN A 109 0.71 -1.95 -1.54
C ASN A 109 1.29 -0.59 -1.92
N CYS A 110 2.52 -0.30 -1.43
CA CYS A 110 3.19 0.99 -1.62
C CYS A 110 4.50 0.86 -2.41
N ALA A 111 5.05 -0.32 -2.58
CA ALA A 111 6.23 -0.54 -3.41
C ALA A 111 5.97 -0.06 -4.85
N GLY A 112 6.92 0.67 -5.40
CA GLY A 112 6.80 1.18 -6.77
C GLY A 112 8.07 1.88 -7.23
N ILE A 113 8.24 1.96 -8.53
CA ILE A 113 9.39 2.59 -9.18
C ILE A 113 8.95 3.51 -10.32
N VAL A 114 9.82 4.43 -10.67
CA VAL A 114 9.78 5.17 -11.94
C VAL A 114 11.05 4.83 -12.73
N ARG A 115 10.86 4.25 -13.91
CA ARG A 115 11.96 3.87 -14.81
C ARG A 115 11.76 4.53 -16.17
N GLY A 116 12.87 4.76 -16.85
CA GLY A 116 12.82 5.25 -18.21
C GLY A 116 12.05 6.56 -18.38
N ASN A 117 12.33 7.59 -17.56
CA ASN A 117 11.71 8.92 -17.68
C ASN A 117 12.16 9.60 -19.00
N ARG A 118 11.64 9.09 -20.12
CA ARG A 118 11.97 9.49 -21.50
C ARG A 118 10.78 9.20 -22.43
N THR A 119 10.81 9.77 -23.62
CA THR A 119 9.78 9.52 -24.65
C THR A 119 9.72 8.03 -25.01
N PHE A 120 8.54 7.56 -25.43
CA PHE A 120 8.29 6.12 -25.59
C PHE A 120 9.22 5.44 -26.61
N ASP A 121 9.57 6.13 -27.68
CA ASP A 121 10.52 5.67 -28.70
C ASP A 121 11.94 5.38 -28.15
N LYS A 122 12.26 5.89 -26.96
CA LYS A 122 13.53 5.71 -26.26
C LYS A 122 13.42 4.77 -25.04
N GLN A 123 12.27 4.17 -24.79
CA GLN A 123 12.11 3.18 -23.73
C GLN A 123 12.85 1.89 -24.09
N THR A 124 13.28 1.16 -23.09
CA THR A 124 13.83 -0.19 -23.26
C THR A 124 12.80 -1.23 -22.82
N ILE A 125 12.88 -2.44 -23.38
CA ILE A 125 12.04 -3.57 -22.95
C ILE A 125 12.21 -3.81 -21.45
N GLN A 126 13.44 -3.75 -20.95
CA GLN A 126 13.76 -3.93 -19.53
C GLN A 126 13.07 -2.89 -18.64
N ASP A 127 13.02 -1.60 -19.07
CA ASP A 127 12.31 -0.56 -18.30
C ASP A 127 10.81 -0.79 -18.30
N ILE A 128 10.24 -1.27 -19.43
CA ILE A 128 8.82 -1.62 -19.54
C ILE A 128 8.50 -2.79 -18.61
N ASP A 129 9.21 -3.90 -18.76
CA ASP A 129 8.98 -5.13 -17.99
C ASP A 129 9.11 -4.89 -16.49
N LEU A 130 10.19 -4.22 -16.07
CA LEU A 130 10.42 -3.97 -14.65
C LEU A 130 9.36 -3.03 -14.05
N THR A 131 8.96 -1.98 -14.79
CA THR A 131 7.92 -1.06 -14.36
C THR A 131 6.58 -1.78 -14.19
N MET A 132 6.17 -2.58 -15.16
CA MET A 132 4.92 -3.35 -15.08
C MET A 132 4.99 -4.39 -13.97
N LYS A 133 6.12 -5.10 -13.85
CA LYS A 133 6.31 -6.15 -12.85
C LYS A 133 6.19 -5.61 -11.42
N ILE A 134 6.81 -4.47 -11.12
CA ILE A 134 6.79 -3.89 -9.76
C ILE A 134 5.53 -3.07 -9.50
N ASN A 135 5.12 -2.22 -10.44
CA ASN A 135 4.04 -1.28 -10.18
C ASN A 135 2.64 -1.87 -10.37
N ALA A 136 2.48 -2.86 -11.27
CA ALA A 136 1.18 -3.45 -11.60
C ALA A 136 1.04 -4.88 -11.09
N ASN A 137 1.98 -5.79 -11.43
CA ASN A 137 1.83 -7.19 -11.10
C ASN A 137 2.08 -7.46 -9.61
N ALA A 138 3.12 -6.85 -9.01
CA ALA A 138 3.47 -7.09 -7.61
C ALA A 138 2.32 -6.79 -6.63
N PRO A 139 1.59 -5.64 -6.72
CA PRO A 139 0.40 -5.43 -5.90
C PRO A 139 -0.63 -6.55 -6.01
N MET A 140 -0.84 -7.11 -7.21
CA MET A 140 -1.76 -8.22 -7.42
C MET A 140 -1.25 -9.50 -6.74
N TYR A 141 0.05 -9.81 -6.87
CA TYR A 141 0.65 -10.99 -6.25
C TYR A 141 0.57 -10.95 -4.73
N VAL A 142 0.90 -9.80 -4.12
CA VAL A 142 0.83 -9.63 -2.67
C VAL A 142 -0.63 -9.67 -2.19
N ALA A 143 -1.55 -9.02 -2.91
CA ALA A 143 -2.97 -9.10 -2.59
C ALA A 143 -3.49 -10.54 -2.66
N LEU A 144 -3.13 -11.30 -3.69
CA LEU A 144 -3.52 -12.71 -3.84
C LEU A 144 -3.05 -13.55 -2.65
N ALA A 145 -1.82 -13.31 -2.15
CA ALA A 145 -1.28 -14.03 -1.01
C ALA A 145 -2.08 -13.79 0.29
N VAL A 146 -2.54 -12.55 0.55
CA VAL A 146 -3.22 -12.21 1.81
C VAL A 146 -4.74 -12.33 1.73
N LEU A 147 -5.34 -12.19 0.54
CA LEU A 147 -6.78 -12.10 0.33
C LEU A 147 -7.52 -13.36 0.80
N SER A 148 -6.95 -14.55 0.56
CA SER A 148 -7.59 -15.80 0.93
C SER A 148 -7.83 -15.90 2.45
N ASP A 149 -6.91 -15.40 3.26
CA ASP A 149 -7.05 -15.39 4.71
C ASP A 149 -8.00 -14.28 5.18
N MET A 150 -8.04 -13.13 4.49
CA MET A 150 -9.04 -12.09 4.73
C MET A 150 -10.46 -12.58 4.44
N LEU A 151 -10.67 -13.29 3.32
CA LEU A 151 -11.97 -13.84 2.94
C LEU A 151 -12.46 -14.91 3.92
N LYS A 152 -11.58 -15.80 4.42
CA LYS A 152 -11.94 -16.82 5.41
C LYS A 152 -12.52 -16.24 6.70
N ARG A 153 -12.03 -15.06 7.13
CA ARG A 153 -12.52 -14.38 8.33
C ARG A 153 -13.51 -13.25 8.04
N ASP A 154 -13.82 -13.04 6.75
CA ASP A 154 -14.67 -11.96 6.24
C ASP A 154 -14.28 -10.58 6.82
N SER A 155 -12.98 -10.30 6.91
CA SER A 155 -12.45 -9.05 7.46
C SER A 155 -11.05 -8.77 6.92
N GLY A 156 -10.80 -7.53 6.54
CA GLY A 156 -9.51 -7.05 6.06
C GLY A 156 -9.63 -5.84 5.15
N HIS A 157 -8.52 -5.18 4.90
CA HIS A 157 -8.47 -4.05 3.98
C HIS A 157 -7.19 -4.08 3.13
N ILE A 158 -7.35 -3.97 1.82
CA ILE A 158 -6.25 -3.83 0.87
C ILE A 158 -6.26 -2.41 0.31
N CYS A 159 -5.19 -1.65 0.56
CA CYS A 159 -5.00 -0.31 0.04
C CYS A 159 -3.88 -0.31 -1.01
N ASN A 160 -4.19 0.07 -2.23
CA ASN A 160 -3.25 0.12 -3.35
C ASN A 160 -2.84 1.56 -3.65
N ILE A 161 -1.53 1.85 -3.58
CA ILE A 161 -0.99 3.16 -3.92
C ILE A 161 -0.83 3.25 -5.45
N ALA A 162 -1.84 3.82 -6.08
CA ALA A 162 -1.83 4.15 -7.50
C ALA A 162 -1.12 5.51 -7.74
N SER A 163 -1.65 6.35 -8.60
CA SER A 163 -1.18 7.71 -8.89
C SER A 163 -2.23 8.46 -9.68
N ALA A 164 -2.25 9.78 -9.66
CA ALA A 164 -2.98 10.59 -10.63
C ALA A 164 -2.59 10.24 -12.08
N ALA A 165 -1.37 9.77 -12.30
CA ALA A 165 -0.92 9.21 -13.59
C ALA A 165 -1.65 7.93 -14.01
N GLY A 166 -2.43 7.31 -13.12
CA GLY A 166 -3.37 6.23 -13.45
C GLY A 166 -4.73 6.75 -13.96
N MET A 167 -4.92 8.05 -14.10
CA MET A 167 -6.12 8.68 -14.65
C MET A 167 -5.81 9.71 -15.73
N LEU A 168 -4.53 10.12 -15.84
CA LEU A 168 -4.06 11.16 -16.76
C LEU A 168 -2.79 10.69 -17.47
N GLY A 169 -2.63 11.05 -18.75
CA GLY A 169 -1.38 10.88 -19.46
C GLY A 169 -0.33 11.90 -19.01
N VAL A 170 0.89 11.42 -18.77
CA VAL A 170 2.03 12.28 -18.42
C VAL A 170 3.15 12.06 -19.43
N PRO A 171 3.62 13.09 -20.15
CA PRO A 171 4.73 12.95 -21.09
C PRO A 171 5.96 12.34 -20.42
N LYS A 172 6.66 11.46 -21.12
CA LYS A 172 7.85 10.73 -20.66
C LYS A 172 7.59 9.68 -19.58
N LEU A 173 6.35 9.49 -19.12
CA LEU A 173 5.96 8.50 -18.11
C LEU A 173 4.92 7.50 -18.65
N SER A 174 4.88 7.24 -19.97
CA SER A 174 3.85 6.40 -20.59
C SER A 174 3.70 5.01 -19.95
N VAL A 175 4.81 4.32 -19.68
CA VAL A 175 4.81 2.99 -19.05
C VAL A 175 4.40 3.08 -17.58
N TYR A 176 4.87 4.10 -16.87
CA TYR A 176 4.43 4.36 -15.49
C TYR A 176 2.92 4.64 -15.44
N CYS A 177 2.40 5.49 -16.33
CA CYS A 177 0.96 5.73 -16.45
C CYS A 177 0.21 4.41 -16.68
N ALA A 178 0.61 3.61 -17.67
CA ALA A 178 -0.01 2.32 -17.96
C ALA A 178 -0.06 1.41 -16.72
N SER A 179 1.06 1.32 -15.97
CA SER A 179 1.12 0.53 -14.73
C SER A 179 0.14 1.02 -13.65
N LYS A 180 -0.02 2.34 -13.53
CA LYS A 180 -0.93 2.93 -12.51
C LYS A 180 -2.39 2.89 -12.94
N TRP A 181 -2.70 2.94 -14.23
CA TRP A 181 -4.03 2.63 -14.79
C TRP A 181 -4.41 1.17 -14.49
N ALA A 182 -3.48 0.22 -14.69
CA ALA A 182 -3.71 -1.19 -14.37
C ALA A 182 -4.10 -1.38 -12.90
N VAL A 183 -3.39 -0.72 -11.97
CA VAL A 183 -3.70 -0.80 -10.53
C VAL A 183 -5.11 -0.27 -10.23
N ILE A 184 -5.51 0.87 -10.80
CA ILE A 184 -6.84 1.44 -10.57
C ILE A 184 -7.92 0.51 -11.11
N GLY A 185 -7.81 0.06 -12.37
CA GLY A 185 -8.80 -0.80 -13.01
C GLY A 185 -8.95 -2.14 -12.30
N TRP A 186 -7.82 -2.76 -11.93
CA TRP A 186 -7.83 -4.01 -11.15
C TRP A 186 -8.47 -3.82 -9.76
N THR A 187 -8.09 -2.76 -9.02
CA THR A 187 -8.64 -2.49 -7.70
C THR A 187 -10.15 -2.30 -7.76
N GLU A 188 -10.64 -1.58 -8.75
CA GLU A 188 -12.07 -1.33 -8.91
C GLU A 188 -12.83 -2.61 -9.28
N SER A 189 -12.27 -3.47 -10.15
CA SER A 189 -12.86 -4.77 -10.46
C SER A 189 -12.95 -5.64 -9.21
N MET A 190 -11.87 -5.76 -8.44
CA MET A 190 -11.84 -6.54 -7.20
C MET A 190 -12.85 -6.00 -6.16
N ARG A 191 -13.02 -4.68 -6.07
CA ARG A 191 -14.02 -4.05 -5.19
C ARG A 191 -15.45 -4.48 -5.57
N VAL A 192 -15.75 -4.53 -6.86
CA VAL A 192 -17.05 -4.99 -7.36
C VAL A 192 -17.26 -6.49 -7.08
N GLU A 193 -16.25 -7.32 -7.31
CA GLU A 193 -16.28 -8.76 -7.03
C GLU A 193 -16.56 -9.03 -5.54
N LEU A 194 -15.84 -8.37 -4.63
CA LEU A 194 -16.05 -8.51 -3.19
C LEU A 194 -17.45 -8.06 -2.76
N LYS A 195 -17.93 -6.95 -3.32
CA LYS A 195 -19.29 -6.47 -3.07
C LYS A 195 -20.35 -7.46 -3.56
N GLN A 196 -20.19 -8.04 -4.75
CA GLN A 196 -21.11 -9.05 -5.28
C GLN A 196 -21.10 -10.33 -4.45
N ALA A 197 -19.95 -10.70 -3.90
CA ALA A 197 -19.82 -11.84 -2.97
C ALA A 197 -20.37 -11.56 -1.57
N GLY A 198 -20.82 -10.34 -1.28
CA GLY A 198 -21.29 -9.96 0.07
C GLY A 198 -20.19 -9.92 1.12
N SER A 199 -18.91 -9.85 0.70
CA SER A 199 -17.76 -9.84 1.61
C SER A 199 -17.57 -8.48 2.29
N LYS A 200 -17.16 -8.51 3.56
CA LYS A 200 -16.77 -7.32 4.35
C LYS A 200 -15.30 -6.91 4.10
N VAL A 201 -14.55 -7.68 3.32
CA VAL A 201 -13.20 -7.28 2.92
C VAL A 201 -13.26 -6.05 2.05
N ARG A 202 -12.50 -5.02 2.40
CA ARG A 202 -12.49 -3.75 1.69
C ARG A 202 -11.24 -3.60 0.82
N VAL A 203 -11.38 -2.90 -0.29
CA VAL A 203 -10.26 -2.48 -1.13
C VAL A 203 -10.39 -1.01 -1.49
N THR A 204 -9.25 -0.32 -1.47
CA THR A 204 -9.15 1.11 -1.81
C THR A 204 -7.98 1.34 -2.73
N SER A 205 -8.17 2.10 -3.79
CA SER A 205 -7.06 2.70 -4.53
C SER A 205 -6.93 4.18 -4.16
N VAL A 206 -5.71 4.63 -3.90
CA VAL A 206 -5.41 6.05 -3.72
C VAL A 206 -4.54 6.54 -4.85
N ALA A 207 -4.90 7.66 -5.43
CA ALA A 207 -4.26 8.23 -6.60
C ALA A 207 -3.60 9.59 -6.29
N PRO A 208 -2.47 9.61 -5.54
CA PRO A 208 -1.82 10.87 -5.20
C PRO A 208 -1.24 11.53 -6.45
N TYR A 209 -1.18 12.86 -6.43
CA TYR A 209 -0.36 13.65 -7.33
C TYR A 209 1.12 13.54 -6.94
N PHE A 210 2.03 14.26 -7.61
CA PHE A 210 3.45 14.23 -7.26
C PHE A 210 3.69 14.53 -5.79
N ILE A 211 4.44 13.64 -5.12
CA ILE A 211 4.81 13.75 -3.71
C ILE A 211 6.32 14.00 -3.64
N ASN A 212 6.75 14.93 -2.80
CA ASN A 212 8.17 15.24 -2.62
C ASN A 212 8.86 14.17 -1.76
N THR A 213 9.21 13.05 -2.38
CA THR A 213 9.91 11.92 -1.72
C THR A 213 11.23 11.54 -2.41
N GLY A 214 11.69 12.33 -3.37
CA GLY A 214 12.86 12.00 -4.20
C GLY A 214 12.55 11.12 -5.43
N MET A 215 11.42 10.39 -5.45
CA MET A 215 11.07 9.52 -6.60
C MET A 215 10.89 10.29 -7.91
N PHE A 216 10.50 11.55 -7.85
CA PHE A 216 10.26 12.44 -8.99
C PHE A 216 11.16 13.67 -8.96
N ASP A 217 12.43 13.51 -8.55
CA ASP A 217 13.37 14.62 -8.53
C ASP A 217 13.53 15.26 -9.91
N GLY A 218 13.50 16.59 -9.95
CA GLY A 218 13.55 17.37 -11.18
C GLY A 218 12.21 17.57 -11.90
N VAL A 219 11.10 17.00 -11.41
CA VAL A 219 9.77 17.28 -11.95
C VAL A 219 9.30 18.65 -11.46
N ASN A 220 9.04 19.56 -12.40
CA ASN A 220 8.43 20.86 -12.10
C ASN A 220 6.95 20.82 -12.51
N SER A 221 6.07 20.86 -11.52
CA SER A 221 4.63 20.91 -11.77
C SER A 221 4.15 22.34 -11.89
N LYS A 222 3.64 22.72 -13.07
CA LYS A 222 3.10 24.07 -13.34
C LYS A 222 1.62 24.21 -12.97
N VAL A 223 0.90 23.11 -12.77
CA VAL A 223 -0.57 23.11 -12.62
C VAL A 223 -1.01 22.88 -11.18
N PHE A 224 -0.38 21.95 -10.49
CA PHE A 224 -0.74 21.64 -9.10
C PHE A 224 0.50 21.63 -8.21
N PRO A 225 0.38 22.04 -6.93
CA PRO A 225 1.51 22.01 -6.01
C PRO A 225 1.94 20.58 -5.72
N ILE A 226 3.26 20.37 -5.57
CA ILE A 226 3.83 19.10 -5.13
C ILE A 226 3.34 18.82 -3.70
N LEU A 227 2.85 17.63 -3.47
CA LEU A 227 2.25 17.23 -2.20
C LEU A 227 3.32 17.01 -1.12
N LYS A 228 3.00 17.42 0.10
CA LYS A 228 3.84 17.14 1.28
C LYS A 228 3.64 15.68 1.69
N PRO A 229 4.74 14.87 1.82
CA PRO A 229 4.65 13.44 2.13
C PRO A 229 3.84 13.15 3.39
N GLU A 230 4.08 13.89 4.45
CA GLU A 230 3.40 13.73 5.73
C GLU A 230 1.88 13.94 5.65
N LYS A 231 1.45 15.03 4.99
CA LYS A 231 0.02 15.33 4.82
C LYS A 231 -0.68 14.30 3.94
N THR A 232 0.02 13.83 2.92
CA THR A 232 -0.50 12.82 1.99
C THR A 232 -0.65 11.48 2.69
N SER A 233 0.37 11.03 3.44
CA SER A 233 0.32 9.77 4.20
C SER A 233 -0.81 9.77 5.24
N LYS A 234 -1.03 10.89 5.93
CA LYS A 234 -2.18 11.03 6.87
C LYS A 234 -3.52 10.87 6.17
N LYS A 235 -3.68 11.43 4.95
CA LYS A 235 -4.91 11.27 4.17
C LYS A 235 -5.11 9.83 3.68
N ILE A 236 -4.02 9.15 3.29
CA ILE A 236 -4.07 7.74 2.87
C ILE A 236 -4.53 6.87 4.04
N ILE A 237 -3.91 7.03 5.21
CA ILE A 237 -4.29 6.23 6.39
C ILE A 237 -5.74 6.52 6.79
N ARG A 238 -6.20 7.77 6.72
CA ARG A 238 -7.59 8.10 6.96
C ARG A 238 -8.55 7.41 5.98
N ALA A 239 -8.21 7.35 4.69
CA ALA A 239 -9.03 6.65 3.68
C ALA A 239 -9.07 5.12 3.87
N ILE A 240 -8.20 4.55 4.71
CA ILE A 240 -8.28 3.15 5.14
C ILE A 240 -9.26 3.01 6.31
N GLU A 241 -9.34 4.02 7.19
CA GLU A 241 -10.23 4.02 8.36
C GLU A 241 -11.68 4.36 8.01
N ASP A 242 -11.91 5.25 7.02
CA ASP A 242 -13.24 5.65 6.51
C ASP A 242 -13.88 4.53 5.65
#